data_06fe710544a29c35f29ce6ea7cb91fcb
#
_entry.id   06fe710544a29c35f29ce6ea7cb91fcb
#
_cell.length_a   1.000
_cell.length_b   1.000
_cell.length_c   1.000
_cell.angle_alpha   90.00
_cell.angle_beta   90.00
_cell.angle_gamma   90.00
#
_symmetry.space_group_name_H-M   'P 1'
#
loop_
_entity.id
_entity.type
_entity.pdbx_description
1 polymer ?
#
loop_
_entity_poly.entity_id
_entity_poly.type
_entity_poly.pdbx_seq_one_letter_code
_entity_poly.pdbx_strand_id
1 'polypeptide(L)'
;MPGRERRFIALAAAVLVCLITIAPADGQQATAEKPQMVEDVFKNVQVLKGIPVNQFMDTMGFFAAALGLNCTGCHVPESLQDWTKFADDIPRKRMARGMIRMVDAINKAQFGGRRTLTCWSCHRGTQVPETIPSLAAQYNIAPEDPNAIEIVPDGPKGPAADQLLDKFIQASGGAQRLAALSSWTAKGTIEGFDTYHMKVPVEIYAKAPAQRTMISHTQIGDTSIVFDGSAGWIAALDRPLHLIPMLPGPEFDGGKLDAVLGFPGGIKQALTDWRVGFPVTTIDDKEVNIVQGTGAGKTRVKLYFDEKTGLLTRQVRYADTPVGMVPTQVDYADYREVAGVKLPYHIVITWTDGQSDIQLTDIQANARIDAAKFAKPAPAAVRPQSK
;
A
#
# COMPACT_ATOMS: atom_id res chain seq x y z
N MET A 1 69.48 57.86 -33.93
CA MET A 1 68.47 57.90 -34.98
C MET A 1 67.28 57.12 -34.52
N PRO A 2 66.10 57.58 -34.73
CA PRO A 2 65.05 57.60 -33.69
C PRO A 2 64.12 56.35 -33.71
N GLY A 3 63.83 55.85 -32.49
CA GLY A 3 62.84 54.83 -32.24
C GLY A 3 61.47 55.44 -32.05
N ARG A 4 60.50 54.76 -32.63
CA ARG A 4 59.08 55.14 -32.67
C ARG A 4 58.31 54.46 -31.52
N GLU A 5 57.89 55.22 -30.53
CA GLU A 5 56.99 54.77 -29.48
C GLU A 5 55.60 54.41 -30.09
N ARG A 6 55.11 53.20 -29.82
CA ARG A 6 53.72 52.82 -30.04
C ARG A 6 52.97 52.78 -28.70
N ARG A 7 52.08 53.73 -28.52
CA ARG A 7 51.17 53.76 -27.40
C ARG A 7 50.07 52.63 -27.62
N PHE A 8 50.02 51.68 -26.71
CA PHE A 8 48.93 50.75 -26.63
C PHE A 8 47.84 51.34 -25.71
N ILE A 9 46.64 51.60 -26.30
CA ILE A 9 45.45 51.98 -25.58
C ILE A 9 44.85 50.68 -25.05
N ALA A 10 44.84 50.51 -23.73
CA ALA A 10 44.18 49.40 -23.08
C ALA A 10 42.66 49.72 -22.94
N LEU A 11 41.80 49.02 -23.69
CA LEU A 11 40.37 49.01 -23.48
C LEU A 11 40.07 48.06 -22.30
N ALA A 12 39.66 48.60 -21.16
CA ALA A 12 39.12 47.82 -20.06
C ALA A 12 37.65 47.49 -20.36
N ALA A 13 37.41 46.26 -20.77
CA ALA A 13 36.07 45.72 -20.84
C ALA A 13 35.64 45.24 -19.45
N ALA A 14 34.73 45.99 -18.80
CA ALA A 14 34.07 45.58 -17.56
C ALA A 14 33.07 44.48 -17.86
N VAL A 15 33.42 43.24 -17.56
CA VAL A 15 32.49 42.10 -17.57
C VAL A 15 31.72 42.11 -16.25
N LEU A 16 30.46 42.58 -16.30
CA LEU A 16 29.51 42.50 -15.18
C LEU A 16 29.05 41.04 -15.04
N VAL A 17 29.65 40.27 -14.18
CA VAL A 17 29.20 38.90 -13.83
C VAL A 17 28.05 39.05 -12.86
N CYS A 18 26.78 38.90 -13.37
CA CYS A 18 25.61 38.70 -12.53
C CYS A 18 25.75 37.29 -11.85
N LEU A 19 26.22 37.27 -10.64
CA LEU A 19 26.09 36.13 -9.76
C LEU A 19 24.61 35.96 -9.38
N ILE A 20 23.88 35.13 -10.14
CA ILE A 20 22.60 34.62 -9.71
C ILE A 20 22.92 33.63 -8.59
N THR A 21 22.75 34.05 -7.35
CA THR A 21 22.72 33.15 -6.19
C THR A 21 21.43 32.33 -6.27
N ILE A 22 21.52 31.14 -6.84
CA ILE A 22 20.49 30.13 -6.68
C ILE A 22 20.55 29.72 -5.20
N ALA A 23 19.67 30.31 -4.38
CA ALA A 23 19.41 29.79 -3.05
C ALA A 23 18.93 28.34 -3.22
N PRO A 24 19.53 27.34 -2.54
CA PRO A 24 18.94 26.03 -2.50
C PRO A 24 17.55 26.23 -1.87
N ALA A 25 16.51 25.81 -2.59
CA ALA A 25 15.21 25.62 -1.96
C ALA A 25 15.45 24.55 -0.89
N ASP A 26 15.52 24.97 0.36
CA ASP A 26 15.42 24.06 1.50
C ASP A 26 14.11 23.32 1.35
N GLY A 27 14.18 22.16 0.69
CA GLY A 27 13.14 21.16 0.78
C GLY A 27 13.06 20.81 2.26
N GLN A 28 12.08 21.39 2.96
CA GLN A 28 11.73 20.99 4.31
C GLN A 28 11.48 19.49 4.26
N GLN A 29 12.51 18.72 4.63
CA GLN A 29 12.38 17.30 4.89
C GLN A 29 11.34 17.20 6.00
N ALA A 30 10.13 16.75 5.64
CA ALA A 30 9.08 16.53 6.61
C ALA A 30 9.70 15.63 7.68
N THR A 31 9.84 16.16 8.89
CA THR A 31 10.32 15.37 10.04
C THR A 31 9.36 14.22 10.19
N ALA A 32 9.84 12.99 9.98
CA ALA A 32 9.03 11.80 10.12
C ALA A 32 8.35 11.84 11.49
N GLU A 33 7.02 11.85 11.51
CA GLU A 33 6.26 11.87 12.76
C GLU A 33 6.65 10.64 13.58
N LYS A 34 6.93 10.84 14.87
CA LYS A 34 7.25 9.74 15.76
C LYS A 34 6.04 8.81 15.84
N PRO A 35 6.21 7.49 15.58
CA PRO A 35 5.11 6.56 15.65
C PRO A 35 4.52 6.51 17.06
N GLN A 36 3.21 6.44 17.15
CA GLN A 36 2.55 6.14 18.41
C GLN A 36 2.69 4.65 18.71
N MET A 37 3.19 4.33 19.88
CA MET A 37 3.43 2.95 20.28
C MET A 37 2.17 2.33 20.89
N VAL A 38 2.03 1.03 20.76
CA VAL A 38 0.82 0.32 21.20
C VAL A 38 0.53 0.50 22.70
N GLU A 39 1.56 0.53 23.52
CA GLU A 39 1.43 0.73 24.97
C GLU A 39 1.02 2.14 25.39
N ASP A 40 1.22 3.13 24.52
CA ASP A 40 0.80 4.52 24.76
C ASP A 40 -0.70 4.72 24.46
N VAL A 41 -1.26 3.90 23.57
CA VAL A 41 -2.64 4.01 23.06
C VAL A 41 -3.58 3.01 23.72
N PHE A 42 -3.15 1.76 23.87
CA PHE A 42 -4.00 0.68 24.38
C PHE A 42 -3.62 0.29 25.81
N LYS A 43 -4.65 -0.04 26.60
CA LYS A 43 -4.48 -0.61 27.93
C LYS A 43 -4.36 -2.13 27.87
N ASN A 44 -3.75 -2.72 28.91
CA ASN A 44 -3.63 -4.17 29.08
C ASN A 44 -2.88 -4.89 27.96
N VAL A 45 -1.90 -4.23 27.33
CA VAL A 45 -0.99 -4.85 26.37
C VAL A 45 0.06 -5.66 27.11
N GLN A 46 -0.01 -6.99 27.05
CA GLN A 46 0.90 -7.92 27.77
C GLN A 46 1.91 -8.59 26.86
N VAL A 47 1.56 -8.77 25.60
CA VAL A 47 2.40 -9.25 24.51
C VAL A 47 2.34 -8.21 23.38
N LEU A 48 3.21 -8.27 22.39
CA LEU A 48 3.23 -7.31 21.27
C LEU A 48 3.51 -5.85 21.71
N LYS A 49 4.33 -5.67 22.75
CA LYS A 49 4.82 -4.35 23.16
C LYS A 49 5.95 -3.88 22.22
N GLY A 50 6.16 -2.57 22.17
CA GLY A 50 7.27 -1.97 21.42
C GLY A 50 7.05 -1.94 19.92
N ILE A 51 5.80 -2.02 19.46
CA ILE A 51 5.43 -1.90 18.05
C ILE A 51 4.50 -0.70 17.83
N PRO A 52 4.51 -0.10 16.63
CA PRO A 52 3.58 0.96 16.28
C PRO A 52 2.13 0.47 16.23
N VAL A 53 1.18 1.39 16.44
CA VAL A 53 -0.27 1.09 16.45
C VAL A 53 -0.75 0.47 15.14
N ASN A 54 -0.28 0.97 13.99
CA ASN A 54 -0.64 0.41 12.69
C ASN A 54 -0.17 -1.05 12.55
N GLN A 55 1.07 -1.36 12.89
CA GLN A 55 1.58 -2.73 12.88
C GLN A 55 0.83 -3.65 13.86
N PHE A 56 0.35 -3.09 14.97
CA PHE A 56 -0.51 -3.82 15.90
C PHE A 56 -1.89 -4.13 15.30
N MET A 57 -2.47 -3.19 14.56
CA MET A 57 -3.74 -3.43 13.86
C MET A 57 -3.59 -4.49 12.76
N ASP A 58 -2.52 -4.45 11.96
CA ASP A 58 -2.20 -5.51 11.00
C ASP A 58 -2.05 -6.87 11.68
N THR A 59 -1.46 -6.89 12.88
CA THR A 59 -1.34 -8.12 13.68
C THR A 59 -2.71 -8.65 14.13
N MET A 60 -3.67 -7.76 14.45
CA MET A 60 -5.05 -8.19 14.76
C MET A 60 -5.74 -8.78 13.52
N GLY A 61 -5.56 -8.16 12.33
CA GLY A 61 -6.03 -8.72 11.06
C GLY A 61 -5.41 -10.10 10.77
N PHE A 62 -4.11 -10.26 11.06
CA PHE A 62 -3.46 -11.59 10.93
C PHE A 62 -4.10 -12.64 11.83
N PHE A 63 -4.46 -12.31 13.08
CA PHE A 63 -5.16 -13.24 13.98
C PHE A 63 -6.56 -13.55 13.46
N ALA A 64 -7.29 -12.55 13.00
CA ALA A 64 -8.62 -12.74 12.41
C ALA A 64 -8.58 -13.74 11.26
N ALA A 65 -7.67 -13.55 10.31
CA ALA A 65 -7.46 -14.44 9.18
C ALA A 65 -7.02 -15.84 9.63
N ALA A 66 -6.01 -15.92 10.52
CA ALA A 66 -5.46 -17.22 10.96
C ALA A 66 -6.48 -18.09 11.71
N LEU A 67 -7.43 -17.47 12.43
CA LEU A 67 -8.41 -18.17 13.27
C LEU A 67 -9.81 -18.24 12.65
N GLY A 68 -10.07 -17.55 11.52
CA GLY A 68 -11.40 -17.42 10.95
C GLY A 68 -12.38 -16.71 11.89
N LEU A 69 -11.92 -15.71 12.63
CA LEU A 69 -12.67 -14.98 13.63
C LEU A 69 -12.73 -13.48 13.30
N ASN A 70 -13.74 -12.80 13.78
CA ASN A 70 -13.78 -11.35 13.85
C ASN A 70 -13.27 -10.83 15.22
N CYS A 71 -13.25 -9.51 15.42
CA CYS A 71 -12.78 -8.86 16.65
C CYS A 71 -13.47 -9.41 17.91
N THR A 72 -14.79 -9.60 17.88
CA THR A 72 -15.58 -10.10 19.01
C THR A 72 -15.38 -11.60 19.30
N GLY A 73 -14.66 -12.29 18.43
CA GLY A 73 -14.17 -13.65 18.72
C GLY A 73 -13.17 -13.69 19.88
N CYS A 74 -12.39 -12.62 20.08
CA CYS A 74 -11.36 -12.51 21.12
C CYS A 74 -11.56 -11.33 22.07
N HIS A 75 -12.48 -10.41 21.78
CA HIS A 75 -12.80 -9.24 22.59
C HIS A 75 -14.30 -9.24 22.95
N VAL A 76 -14.65 -8.53 24.02
CA VAL A 76 -16.06 -8.39 24.44
C VAL A 76 -16.86 -7.63 23.36
N PRO A 77 -18.13 -7.97 23.11
CA PRO A 77 -18.94 -7.32 22.07
C PRO A 77 -19.03 -5.80 22.21
N GLU A 78 -19.03 -5.30 23.45
CA GLU A 78 -19.09 -3.87 23.78
C GLU A 78 -17.88 -3.10 23.24
N SER A 79 -16.77 -3.77 22.92
CA SER A 79 -15.58 -3.16 22.31
C SER A 79 -15.85 -2.51 20.96
N LEU A 80 -16.86 -2.97 20.22
CA LEU A 80 -17.24 -2.36 18.93
C LEU A 80 -17.85 -0.94 19.10
N GLN A 81 -18.34 -0.61 20.29
CA GLN A 81 -18.94 0.67 20.60
C GLN A 81 -18.04 1.53 21.50
N ASP A 82 -17.22 0.89 22.33
CA ASP A 82 -16.31 1.53 23.28
C ASP A 82 -14.91 0.89 23.18
N TRP A 83 -13.98 1.59 22.54
CA TRP A 83 -12.60 1.14 22.37
C TRP A 83 -11.88 0.78 23.66
N THR A 84 -12.28 1.36 24.81
CA THR A 84 -11.68 1.04 26.12
C THR A 84 -11.93 -0.42 26.51
N LYS A 85 -12.99 -1.02 26.00
CA LYS A 85 -13.40 -2.42 26.24
C LYS A 85 -12.51 -3.45 25.52
N PHE A 86 -11.72 -3.02 24.55
CA PHE A 86 -10.67 -3.89 24.02
C PHE A 86 -9.63 -4.30 25.06
N ALA A 87 -9.53 -3.57 26.17
CA ALA A 87 -8.67 -3.93 27.30
C ALA A 87 -9.17 -5.12 28.13
N ASP A 88 -10.48 -5.40 28.11
CA ASP A 88 -11.12 -6.41 28.93
C ASP A 88 -10.61 -7.82 28.58
N ASP A 89 -10.36 -8.63 29.59
CA ASP A 89 -9.84 -9.99 29.44
C ASP A 89 -10.96 -11.03 29.44
N ILE A 90 -11.05 -11.79 28.35
CA ILE A 90 -11.88 -12.99 28.26
C ILE A 90 -10.98 -14.22 28.15
N PRO A 91 -11.50 -15.44 28.40
CA PRO A 91 -10.68 -16.66 28.36
C PRO A 91 -9.93 -16.85 27.03
N ARG A 92 -10.59 -16.57 25.90
CA ARG A 92 -10.00 -16.73 24.57
C ARG A 92 -8.84 -15.75 24.32
N LYS A 93 -8.96 -14.50 24.77
CA LYS A 93 -7.88 -13.51 24.70
C LYS A 93 -6.65 -13.92 25.51
N ARG A 94 -6.87 -14.49 26.72
CA ARG A 94 -5.76 -15.02 27.54
C ARG A 94 -5.11 -16.22 26.87
N MET A 95 -5.88 -17.12 26.26
CA MET A 95 -5.37 -18.26 25.50
C MET A 95 -4.51 -17.79 24.30
N ALA A 96 -4.98 -16.80 23.54
CA ALA A 96 -4.21 -16.24 22.41
C ALA A 96 -2.83 -15.73 22.84
N ARG A 97 -2.73 -15.04 24.00
CA ARG A 97 -1.44 -14.61 24.54
C ARG A 97 -0.51 -15.79 24.88
N GLY A 98 -1.08 -16.88 25.36
CA GLY A 98 -0.34 -18.14 25.59
C GLY A 98 0.20 -18.73 24.28
N MET A 99 -0.64 -18.76 23.22
CA MET A 99 -0.25 -19.25 21.90
C MET A 99 0.86 -18.40 21.27
N ILE A 100 0.80 -17.08 21.39
CA ILE A 100 1.85 -16.17 20.91
C ILE A 100 3.19 -16.53 21.57
N ARG A 101 3.22 -16.66 22.91
CA ARG A 101 4.44 -17.04 23.64
C ARG A 101 4.96 -18.42 23.25
N MET A 102 4.06 -19.38 23.02
CA MET A 102 4.42 -20.72 22.57
C MET A 102 5.08 -20.68 21.19
N VAL A 103 4.49 -20.00 20.22
CA VAL A 103 5.06 -19.88 18.86
C VAL A 103 6.42 -19.18 18.90
N ASP A 104 6.56 -18.11 19.67
CA ASP A 104 7.84 -17.42 19.86
C ASP A 104 8.90 -18.33 20.48
N ALA A 105 8.53 -19.14 21.49
CA ALA A 105 9.44 -20.09 22.13
C ALA A 105 9.91 -21.16 21.14
N ILE A 106 9.00 -21.71 20.31
CA ILE A 106 9.35 -22.70 19.29
C ILE A 106 10.28 -22.07 18.23
N ASN A 107 9.96 -20.90 17.73
CA ASN A 107 10.77 -20.20 16.74
C ASN A 107 12.20 -19.91 17.28
N LYS A 108 12.31 -19.50 18.54
CA LYS A 108 13.60 -19.28 19.18
C LYS A 108 14.39 -20.59 19.34
N ALA A 109 13.75 -21.64 19.85
CA ALA A 109 14.42 -22.89 20.17
C ALA A 109 14.81 -23.70 18.95
N GLN A 110 13.95 -23.76 17.92
CA GLN A 110 14.11 -24.67 16.78
C GLN A 110 14.56 -23.98 15.50
N PHE A 111 14.31 -22.69 15.34
CA PHE A 111 14.57 -21.96 14.11
C PHE A 111 15.51 -20.76 14.27
N GLY A 112 16.26 -20.69 15.38
CA GLY A 112 17.23 -19.62 15.63
C GLY A 112 16.60 -18.23 15.70
N GLY A 113 15.36 -18.11 16.14
CA GLY A 113 14.61 -16.87 16.23
C GLY A 113 13.97 -16.40 14.91
N ARG A 114 14.13 -17.15 13.81
CA ARG A 114 13.42 -16.86 12.57
C ARG A 114 11.93 -17.20 12.72
N ARG A 115 11.04 -16.36 12.24
CA ARG A 115 9.59 -16.63 12.22
C ARG A 115 9.23 -17.65 11.14
N THR A 116 9.57 -18.91 11.38
CA THR A 116 9.25 -20.04 10.50
C THR A 116 7.84 -20.54 10.75
N LEU A 117 7.42 -20.59 12.02
CA LEU A 117 6.05 -20.92 12.40
C LEU A 117 5.28 -19.63 12.73
N THR A 118 4.03 -19.59 12.31
CA THR A 118 3.07 -18.53 12.60
C THR A 118 1.76 -19.16 13.10
N CYS A 119 0.80 -18.34 13.51
CA CYS A 119 -0.55 -18.81 13.85
C CYS A 119 -1.20 -19.52 12.65
N TRP A 120 -0.99 -19.00 11.45
CA TRP A 120 -1.48 -19.60 10.22
C TRP A 120 -0.94 -21.00 9.95
N SER A 121 0.30 -21.30 10.35
CA SER A 121 0.91 -22.62 10.13
C SER A 121 0.09 -23.77 10.74
N CYS A 122 -0.61 -23.50 11.84
CA CYS A 122 -1.44 -24.48 12.53
C CYS A 122 -2.95 -24.28 12.29
N HIS A 123 -3.42 -23.05 12.34
CA HIS A 123 -4.86 -22.75 12.34
C HIS A 123 -5.50 -22.70 10.96
N ARG A 124 -4.83 -22.12 9.96
CA ARG A 124 -5.29 -22.10 8.55
C ARG A 124 -6.74 -21.63 8.36
N GLY A 125 -7.16 -20.60 9.09
CA GLY A 125 -8.50 -20.05 9.03
C GLY A 125 -9.53 -20.75 9.94
N THR A 126 -9.08 -21.59 10.88
CA THR A 126 -9.95 -22.29 11.84
C THR A 126 -9.54 -22.08 13.28
N GLN A 127 -10.52 -22.02 14.21
CA GLN A 127 -10.23 -21.82 15.64
C GLN A 127 -9.45 -23.00 16.27
N VAL A 128 -9.70 -24.20 15.79
CA VAL A 128 -9.06 -25.42 16.26
C VAL A 128 -8.27 -26.00 15.10
N PRO A 129 -6.94 -26.16 15.25
CA PRO A 129 -6.13 -26.82 14.23
C PRO A 129 -6.63 -28.22 13.91
N GLU A 130 -6.62 -28.59 12.65
CA GLU A 130 -6.92 -29.96 12.23
C GLU A 130 -5.82 -30.92 12.70
N THR A 131 -6.22 -31.99 13.37
CA THR A 131 -5.29 -33.01 13.90
C THR A 131 -5.33 -34.31 13.11
N ILE A 132 -6.29 -34.45 12.18
CA ILE A 132 -6.45 -35.62 11.34
C ILE A 132 -6.18 -35.19 9.89
N PRO A 133 -5.30 -35.87 9.14
CA PRO A 133 -5.04 -35.57 7.75
C PRO A 133 -6.31 -35.71 6.90
N SER A 134 -6.59 -34.71 6.06
CA SER A 134 -7.68 -34.78 5.10
C SER A 134 -7.27 -35.61 3.88
N LEU A 135 -8.04 -36.66 3.57
CA LEU A 135 -7.82 -37.46 2.36
C LEU A 135 -8.04 -36.63 1.09
N ALA A 136 -8.98 -35.67 1.13
CA ALA A 136 -9.19 -34.77 0.01
C ALA A 136 -7.97 -33.88 -0.26
N ALA A 137 -7.32 -33.34 0.76
CA ALA A 137 -6.10 -32.55 0.61
C ALA A 137 -4.92 -33.38 0.08
N GLN A 138 -4.87 -34.68 0.40
CA GLN A 138 -3.78 -35.57 -0.03
C GLN A 138 -3.82 -35.88 -1.53
N TYR A 139 -5.01 -35.94 -2.13
CA TYR A 139 -5.20 -36.34 -3.52
C TYR A 139 -5.62 -35.20 -4.46
N ASN A 140 -5.92 -34.03 -3.91
CA ASN A 140 -6.20 -32.83 -4.71
C ASN A 140 -4.91 -32.08 -5.01
N ILE A 141 -4.82 -31.56 -6.21
CA ILE A 141 -3.80 -30.57 -6.53
C ILE A 141 -4.15 -29.30 -5.74
N ALA A 142 -3.26 -28.88 -4.85
CA ALA A 142 -3.46 -27.62 -4.16
C ALA A 142 -3.55 -26.48 -5.21
N PRO A 143 -4.59 -25.64 -5.15
CA PRO A 143 -4.64 -24.49 -6.04
C PRO A 143 -3.38 -23.65 -5.84
N GLU A 144 -2.80 -23.18 -6.94
CA GLU A 144 -1.67 -22.27 -6.88
C GLU A 144 -2.13 -20.98 -6.18
N ASP A 145 -1.49 -20.63 -5.07
CA ASP A 145 -1.79 -19.38 -4.36
C ASP A 145 -0.96 -18.25 -4.98
N PRO A 146 -1.56 -17.36 -5.79
CA PRO A 146 -0.84 -16.25 -6.39
C PRO A 146 -0.29 -15.27 -5.34
N ASN A 147 -0.76 -15.34 -4.10
CA ASN A 147 -0.28 -14.53 -2.98
C ASN A 147 0.88 -15.19 -2.20
N ALA A 148 1.32 -16.39 -2.58
CA ALA A 148 2.49 -17.01 -1.96
C ALA A 148 3.70 -16.07 -2.00
N ILE A 149 4.34 -15.88 -0.83
CA ILE A 149 5.46 -14.92 -0.68
C ILE A 149 6.73 -15.45 -1.35
N GLU A 150 6.83 -16.74 -1.57
CA GLU A 150 8.03 -17.34 -2.14
C GLU A 150 8.44 -16.61 -3.42
N ILE A 151 9.69 -16.15 -3.43
CA ILE A 151 10.27 -15.57 -4.63
C ILE A 151 10.38 -16.71 -5.64
N VAL A 152 9.51 -16.67 -6.63
CA VAL A 152 9.61 -17.59 -7.76
C VAL A 152 10.93 -17.27 -8.46
N PRO A 153 11.84 -18.26 -8.63
CA PRO A 153 13.10 -18.03 -9.32
C PRO A 153 12.86 -17.50 -10.74
N ASP A 154 13.80 -16.71 -11.24
CA ASP A 154 13.77 -16.27 -12.63
C ASP A 154 13.61 -17.46 -13.55
N GLY A 155 12.62 -17.40 -14.42
CA GLY A 155 12.40 -18.46 -15.42
C GLY A 155 13.53 -18.46 -16.44
N PRO A 156 14.01 -19.63 -16.88
CA PRO A 156 15.18 -19.74 -17.75
C PRO A 156 15.00 -19.12 -19.13
N LYS A 157 13.81 -18.69 -19.53
CA LYS A 157 13.50 -18.15 -20.87
C LYS A 157 12.35 -17.12 -20.90
N GLY A 158 12.02 -16.48 -19.78
CA GLY A 158 10.99 -15.43 -19.74
C GLY A 158 11.49 -14.08 -20.27
N PRO A 159 10.58 -13.15 -20.63
CA PRO A 159 10.95 -11.78 -20.97
C PRO A 159 11.61 -11.10 -19.76
N ALA A 160 12.59 -10.21 -20.02
CA ALA A 160 13.18 -9.43 -18.93
C ALA A 160 12.14 -8.51 -18.27
N ALA A 161 12.31 -8.21 -16.99
CA ALA A 161 11.40 -7.33 -16.24
C ALA A 161 11.17 -5.98 -16.96
N ASP A 162 12.25 -5.36 -17.47
CA ASP A 162 12.17 -4.13 -18.26
C ASP A 162 11.25 -4.24 -19.48
N GLN A 163 11.24 -5.36 -20.18
CA GLN A 163 10.39 -5.58 -21.34
C GLN A 163 8.90 -5.63 -20.94
N LEU A 164 8.59 -6.27 -19.83
CA LEU A 164 7.22 -6.32 -19.30
C LEU A 164 6.74 -4.96 -18.82
N LEU A 165 7.60 -4.19 -18.15
CA LEU A 165 7.30 -2.82 -17.72
C LEU A 165 7.14 -1.89 -18.93
N ASP A 166 7.96 -2.03 -19.98
CA ASP A 166 7.79 -1.28 -21.24
C ASP A 166 6.49 -1.65 -21.95
N LYS A 167 6.14 -2.94 -21.98
CA LYS A 167 4.86 -3.40 -22.55
C LYS A 167 3.68 -2.76 -21.81
N PHE A 168 3.74 -2.68 -20.47
CA PHE A 168 2.73 -2.00 -19.66
C PHE A 168 2.65 -0.49 -19.97
N ILE A 169 3.80 0.21 -20.06
CA ILE A 169 3.84 1.63 -20.41
C ILE A 169 3.19 1.86 -21.79
N GLN A 170 3.51 1.01 -22.78
CA GLN A 170 2.90 1.11 -24.12
C GLN A 170 1.41 0.80 -24.08
N ALA A 171 0.99 -0.26 -23.38
CA ALA A 171 -0.40 -0.64 -23.22
C ALA A 171 -1.25 0.44 -22.54
N SER A 172 -0.67 1.18 -21.60
CA SER A 172 -1.32 2.25 -20.86
C SER A 172 -1.45 3.56 -21.66
N GLY A 173 -0.85 3.67 -22.86
CA GLY A 173 -0.97 4.86 -23.71
C GLY A 173 0.35 5.33 -24.35
N GLY A 174 1.47 4.77 -23.94
CA GLY A 174 2.82 5.09 -24.42
C GLY A 174 3.42 6.31 -23.70
N ALA A 175 4.74 6.36 -23.69
CA ALA A 175 5.52 7.32 -22.88
C ALA A 175 5.11 8.79 -23.08
N GLN A 176 4.84 9.20 -24.31
CA GLN A 176 4.49 10.58 -24.64
C GLN A 176 3.15 11.02 -24.00
N ARG A 177 2.11 10.19 -24.12
CA ARG A 177 0.78 10.50 -23.55
C ARG A 177 0.80 10.41 -22.03
N LEU A 178 1.51 9.44 -21.47
CA LEU A 178 1.70 9.30 -20.05
C LEU A 178 2.45 10.49 -19.44
N ALA A 179 3.45 11.05 -20.13
CA ALA A 179 4.16 12.24 -19.69
C ALA A 179 3.29 13.50 -19.75
N ALA A 180 2.26 13.55 -20.61
CA ALA A 180 1.30 14.65 -20.69
C ALA A 180 0.21 14.59 -19.61
N LEU A 181 0.06 13.48 -18.90
CA LEU A 181 -0.88 13.32 -17.80
C LEU A 181 -0.26 13.87 -16.51
N SER A 182 -0.61 15.10 -16.15
CA SER A 182 -0.06 15.79 -14.96
C SER A 182 -0.93 15.65 -13.71
N SER A 183 -2.23 15.39 -13.89
CA SER A 183 -3.19 15.22 -12.80
C SER A 183 -4.45 14.50 -13.31
N TRP A 184 -5.21 13.92 -12.39
CA TRP A 184 -6.57 13.47 -12.69
C TRP A 184 -7.42 13.44 -11.42
N THR A 185 -8.73 13.55 -11.61
CA THR A 185 -9.74 13.37 -10.55
C THR A 185 -10.69 12.27 -10.97
N ALA A 186 -11.20 11.52 -10.00
CA ALA A 186 -12.21 10.52 -10.25
C ALA A 186 -13.35 10.59 -9.23
N LYS A 187 -14.53 10.17 -9.66
CA LYS A 187 -15.71 9.97 -8.81
C LYS A 187 -16.28 8.59 -9.05
N GLY A 188 -16.89 8.04 -8.03
CA GLY A 188 -17.53 6.73 -8.11
C GLY A 188 -18.15 6.34 -6.79
N THR A 189 -18.20 5.04 -6.55
CA THR A 189 -18.68 4.44 -5.31
C THR A 189 -17.66 3.44 -4.77
N ILE A 190 -17.65 3.29 -3.46
CA ILE A 190 -16.92 2.26 -2.74
C ILE A 190 -17.88 1.51 -1.82
N GLU A 191 -17.72 0.18 -1.74
CA GLU A 191 -18.48 -0.69 -0.88
C GLU A 191 -17.54 -1.75 -0.28
N GLY A 192 -17.65 -2.04 0.99
CA GLY A 192 -16.87 -3.08 1.64
C GLY A 192 -16.70 -2.87 3.13
N PHE A 193 -15.63 -3.46 3.67
CA PHE A 193 -15.35 -3.46 5.10
C PHE A 193 -15.26 -2.03 5.67
N ASP A 194 -14.49 -1.14 5.03
CA ASP A 194 -14.28 0.24 5.49
C ASP A 194 -15.53 1.13 5.39
N THR A 195 -16.58 0.66 4.76
CA THR A 195 -17.85 1.37 4.61
C THR A 195 -19.02 0.66 5.31
N TYR A 196 -18.72 -0.30 6.20
CA TYR A 196 -19.71 -1.14 6.85
C TYR A 196 -20.65 -1.87 5.85
N HIS A 197 -20.08 -2.31 4.72
CA HIS A 197 -20.78 -2.93 3.58
C HIS A 197 -21.87 -2.05 2.97
N MET A 198 -21.77 -0.75 3.15
CA MET A 198 -22.65 0.20 2.47
C MET A 198 -21.97 0.79 1.25
N LYS A 199 -22.73 0.94 0.18
CA LYS A 199 -22.26 1.62 -1.02
C LYS A 199 -22.30 3.14 -0.82
N VAL A 200 -21.13 3.76 -0.77
CA VAL A 200 -20.98 5.19 -0.51
C VAL A 200 -20.19 5.89 -1.61
N PRO A 201 -20.34 7.22 -1.79
CA PRO A 201 -19.55 7.96 -2.75
C PRO A 201 -18.05 7.92 -2.41
N VAL A 202 -17.21 7.86 -3.45
CA VAL A 202 -15.76 8.00 -3.35
C VAL A 202 -15.26 9.06 -4.34
N GLU A 203 -14.28 9.84 -3.90
CA GLU A 203 -13.53 10.78 -4.73
C GLU A 203 -12.04 10.43 -4.68
N ILE A 204 -11.37 10.47 -5.83
CA ILE A 204 -9.91 10.29 -5.92
C ILE A 204 -9.32 11.52 -6.61
N TYR A 205 -8.23 12.02 -6.05
CA TYR A 205 -7.42 13.12 -6.57
C TYR A 205 -6.00 12.59 -6.74
N ALA A 206 -5.41 12.79 -7.92
CA ALA A 206 -4.04 12.39 -8.19
C ALA A 206 -3.28 13.48 -8.95
N LYS A 207 -2.03 13.71 -8.57
CA LYS A 207 -1.12 14.65 -9.23
C LYS A 207 0.28 14.05 -9.34
N ALA A 208 0.83 14.18 -10.54
CA ALA A 208 2.18 13.68 -10.82
C ALA A 208 3.24 14.43 -9.98
N PRO A 209 4.36 13.77 -9.60
CA PRO A 209 4.69 12.40 -9.98
C PRO A 209 4.01 11.33 -9.10
N ALA A 210 3.63 11.63 -7.85
CA ALA A 210 3.16 10.64 -6.89
C ALA A 210 2.35 11.25 -5.74
N GLN A 211 1.42 12.15 -6.01
CA GLN A 211 0.46 12.61 -5.00
C GLN A 211 -0.89 11.93 -5.25
N ARG A 212 -1.51 11.43 -4.18
CA ARG A 212 -2.82 10.77 -4.26
C ARG A 212 -3.63 10.99 -2.99
N THR A 213 -4.91 11.28 -3.17
CA THR A 213 -5.89 11.34 -2.08
C THR A 213 -7.13 10.57 -2.50
N MET A 214 -7.61 9.73 -1.61
CA MET A 214 -8.91 9.06 -1.74
C MET A 214 -9.78 9.46 -0.55
N ILE A 215 -11.02 9.87 -0.81
CA ILE A 215 -12.00 10.26 0.20
C ILE A 215 -13.25 9.42 0.02
N SER A 216 -13.63 8.67 1.04
CA SER A 216 -14.88 7.90 1.10
C SER A 216 -15.87 8.63 2.01
N HIS A 217 -17.08 8.91 1.50
CA HIS A 217 -18.10 9.69 2.21
C HIS A 217 -19.08 8.77 2.93
N THR A 218 -18.69 8.24 4.10
CA THR A 218 -19.57 7.37 4.88
C THR A 218 -20.69 8.19 5.59
N GLN A 219 -21.70 7.51 6.08
CA GLN A 219 -22.81 8.17 6.78
C GLN A 219 -22.36 8.86 8.09
N ILE A 220 -21.38 8.29 8.76
CA ILE A 220 -20.89 8.81 10.06
C ILE A 220 -19.80 9.87 9.91
N GLY A 221 -19.11 9.93 8.79
CA GLY A 221 -18.03 10.87 8.52
C GLY A 221 -17.20 10.46 7.32
N ASP A 222 -16.22 11.26 6.96
CA ASP A 222 -15.34 10.99 5.83
C ASP A 222 -14.12 10.19 6.27
N THR A 223 -13.73 9.20 5.47
CA THR A 223 -12.43 8.54 5.54
C THR A 223 -11.53 9.10 4.45
N SER A 224 -10.31 9.51 4.80
CA SER A 224 -9.34 10.07 3.86
C SER A 224 -8.02 9.33 3.94
N ILE A 225 -7.53 8.87 2.79
CA ILE A 225 -6.19 8.31 2.61
C ILE A 225 -5.41 9.26 1.73
N VAL A 226 -4.38 9.88 2.29
CA VAL A 226 -3.61 10.94 1.63
C VAL A 226 -2.15 10.54 1.53
N PHE A 227 -1.57 10.69 0.35
CA PHE A 227 -0.12 10.62 0.10
C PHE A 227 0.29 11.89 -0.66
N ASP A 228 1.13 12.73 -0.05
CA ASP A 228 1.52 14.05 -0.60
C ASP A 228 2.73 14.01 -1.53
N GLY A 229 3.30 12.81 -1.73
CA GLY A 229 4.55 12.58 -2.48
C GLY A 229 5.75 12.33 -1.58
N SER A 230 5.69 12.70 -0.31
CA SER A 230 6.76 12.56 0.68
C SER A 230 6.31 11.94 2.00
N ALA A 231 5.06 12.11 2.36
CA ALA A 231 4.43 11.60 3.57
C ALA A 231 3.01 11.12 3.26
N GLY A 232 2.46 10.27 4.13
CA GLY A 232 1.11 9.77 3.97
C GLY A 232 0.35 9.72 5.30
N TRP A 233 -0.97 9.76 5.23
CA TRP A 233 -1.88 9.72 6.39
C TRP A 233 -3.17 8.98 6.06
N ILE A 234 -3.71 8.33 7.07
CA ILE A 234 -5.06 7.75 7.08
C ILE A 234 -5.85 8.46 8.17
N ALA A 235 -6.93 9.13 7.77
CA ALA A 235 -7.91 9.71 8.70
C ALA A 235 -9.22 8.93 8.57
N ALA A 236 -9.59 8.16 9.60
CA ALA A 236 -10.75 7.27 9.59
C ALA A 236 -11.35 7.10 10.99
N LEU A 237 -12.66 6.93 11.06
CA LEU A 237 -13.40 6.76 12.34
C LEU A 237 -13.36 5.32 12.85
N ASP A 238 -13.13 4.35 11.99
CA ASP A 238 -13.00 2.93 12.31
C ASP A 238 -11.63 2.54 12.84
N ARG A 239 -10.74 3.51 13.04
CA ARG A 239 -9.40 3.32 13.58
C ARG A 239 -9.32 3.78 15.04
N PRO A 240 -8.44 3.16 15.85
CA PRO A 240 -8.26 3.56 17.26
C PRO A 240 -7.76 4.99 17.39
N LEU A 241 -7.08 5.49 16.38
CA LEU A 241 -6.63 6.88 16.24
C LEU A 241 -7.25 7.42 14.94
N HIS A 242 -8.02 8.49 15.07
CA HIS A 242 -8.73 9.08 13.94
C HIS A 242 -7.81 9.78 12.91
N LEU A 243 -6.52 9.81 13.15
CA LEU A 243 -5.48 10.20 12.21
C LEU A 243 -4.22 9.40 12.50
N ILE A 244 -3.77 8.63 11.53
CA ILE A 244 -2.57 7.79 11.62
C ILE A 244 -1.61 8.19 10.49
N PRO A 245 -0.33 8.52 10.78
CA PRO A 245 0.68 8.70 9.75
C PRO A 245 1.09 7.35 9.16
N MET A 246 1.32 7.29 7.85
CA MET A 246 1.95 6.14 7.20
C MET A 246 3.43 6.12 7.59
N LEU A 247 3.83 5.10 8.31
CA LEU A 247 5.21 4.95 8.76
C LEU A 247 6.10 4.38 7.65
N PRO A 248 7.42 4.70 7.65
CA PRO A 248 8.36 4.08 6.74
C PRO A 248 8.27 2.55 6.80
N GLY A 249 8.13 1.93 5.64
CA GLY A 249 7.91 0.48 5.51
C GLY A 249 6.72 0.17 4.61
N PRO A 250 6.05 -0.96 4.81
CA PRO A 250 5.04 -1.48 3.89
C PRO A 250 3.87 -0.56 3.61
N GLU A 251 3.38 0.15 4.63
CA GLU A 251 2.24 1.07 4.49
C GLU A 251 2.61 2.29 3.66
N PHE A 252 3.76 2.92 3.96
CA PHE A 252 4.29 4.04 3.18
C PHE A 252 4.62 3.62 1.74
N ASP A 253 5.31 2.48 1.56
CA ASP A 253 5.63 1.94 0.24
C ASP A 253 4.36 1.64 -0.56
N GLY A 254 3.31 1.15 0.11
CA GLY A 254 2.00 0.92 -0.49
C GLY A 254 1.34 2.21 -0.96
N GLY A 255 1.27 3.23 -0.11
CA GLY A 255 0.71 4.54 -0.46
C GLY A 255 1.45 5.21 -1.62
N LYS A 256 2.79 5.12 -1.62
CA LYS A 256 3.64 5.59 -2.72
C LYS A 256 3.37 4.84 -4.02
N LEU A 257 3.29 3.51 -3.95
CA LEU A 257 3.04 2.67 -5.13
C LEU A 257 1.66 2.97 -5.73
N ASP A 258 0.63 3.06 -4.90
CA ASP A 258 -0.73 3.40 -5.35
C ASP A 258 -0.78 4.79 -6.02
N ALA A 259 0.03 5.75 -5.54
CA ALA A 259 0.15 7.08 -6.15
C ALA A 259 0.91 7.02 -7.48
N VAL A 260 2.01 6.27 -7.58
CA VAL A 260 2.79 6.10 -8.82
C VAL A 260 2.00 5.36 -9.88
N LEU A 261 1.24 4.33 -9.53
CA LEU A 261 0.41 3.56 -10.47
C LEU A 261 -0.71 4.41 -11.09
N GLY A 262 -1.12 5.50 -10.46
CA GLY A 262 -1.96 6.53 -11.07
C GLY A 262 -1.31 7.27 -12.25
N PHE A 263 0.01 7.13 -12.41
CA PHE A 263 0.83 7.70 -13.47
C PHE A 263 1.76 6.62 -14.04
N PRO A 264 1.26 5.68 -14.86
CA PRO A 264 1.97 4.45 -15.26
C PRO A 264 3.37 4.67 -15.84
N GLY A 265 3.66 5.84 -16.41
CA GLY A 265 4.99 6.20 -16.91
C GLY A 265 6.11 6.16 -15.87
N GLY A 266 5.78 6.28 -14.58
CA GLY A 266 6.72 6.24 -13.44
C GLY A 266 6.99 4.84 -12.89
N ILE A 267 6.40 3.77 -13.44
CA ILE A 267 6.45 2.44 -12.85
C ILE A 267 7.87 1.91 -12.64
N LYS A 268 8.79 2.16 -13.56
CA LYS A 268 10.18 1.69 -13.47
C LYS A 268 10.96 2.27 -12.29
N GLN A 269 10.57 3.46 -11.81
CA GLN A 269 11.17 4.14 -10.67
C GLN A 269 10.45 3.85 -9.33
N ALA A 270 9.33 3.14 -9.38
CA ALA A 270 8.52 2.85 -8.19
C ALA A 270 9.22 1.88 -7.22
N LEU A 271 9.92 0.91 -7.77
CA LEU A 271 10.56 -0.18 -7.04
C LEU A 271 11.98 -0.41 -7.57
N THR A 272 12.78 -1.18 -6.82
CA THR A 272 14.12 -1.64 -7.17
C THR A 272 14.17 -3.16 -7.23
N ASP A 273 15.32 -3.74 -7.59
CA ASP A 273 15.58 -5.18 -7.58
C ASP A 273 14.53 -5.99 -8.38
N TRP A 274 14.22 -5.49 -9.58
CA TRP A 274 13.24 -6.10 -10.45
C TRP A 274 13.62 -7.53 -10.87
N ARG A 275 12.69 -8.46 -10.72
CA ARG A 275 12.81 -9.87 -11.11
C ARG A 275 11.54 -10.32 -11.81
N VAL A 276 11.66 -11.24 -12.76
CA VAL A 276 10.52 -11.88 -13.39
C VAL A 276 10.16 -13.13 -12.60
N GLY A 277 8.91 -13.29 -12.24
CA GLY A 277 8.40 -14.49 -11.61
C GLY A 277 8.27 -15.65 -12.62
N PHE A 278 8.37 -16.87 -12.13
CA PHE A 278 8.17 -18.11 -12.89
C PHE A 278 7.22 -19.03 -12.10
N PRO A 279 6.33 -19.74 -12.75
CA PRO A 279 5.92 -19.69 -14.17
C PRO A 279 4.89 -18.61 -14.46
N VAL A 280 4.48 -18.50 -15.74
CA VAL A 280 3.24 -17.79 -16.11
C VAL A 280 2.10 -18.42 -15.31
N THR A 281 1.34 -17.60 -14.57
CA THR A 281 0.18 -18.05 -13.81
C THR A 281 -1.10 -17.48 -14.40
N THR A 282 -2.25 -17.90 -13.91
CA THR A 282 -3.54 -17.42 -14.38
C THR A 282 -4.27 -16.67 -13.25
N ILE A 283 -4.93 -15.58 -13.63
CA ILE A 283 -5.91 -14.86 -12.79
C ILE A 283 -7.20 -14.80 -13.59
N ASP A 284 -8.30 -15.33 -13.04
CA ASP A 284 -9.60 -15.40 -13.72
C ASP A 284 -9.48 -15.97 -15.16
N ASP A 285 -8.81 -17.11 -15.30
CA ASP A 285 -8.52 -17.82 -16.55
C ASP A 285 -7.71 -17.03 -17.59
N LYS A 286 -7.07 -15.92 -17.18
CA LYS A 286 -6.18 -15.14 -18.03
C LYS A 286 -4.72 -15.38 -17.65
N GLU A 287 -3.89 -15.67 -18.63
CA GLU A 287 -2.45 -15.78 -18.44
C GLU A 287 -1.85 -14.43 -18.05
N VAL A 288 -1.00 -14.42 -17.01
CA VAL A 288 -0.34 -13.24 -16.51
C VAL A 288 1.16 -13.46 -16.35
N ASN A 289 1.93 -12.42 -16.60
CA ASN A 289 3.35 -12.37 -16.29
C ASN A 289 3.55 -11.69 -14.94
N ILE A 290 4.39 -12.26 -14.08
CA ILE A 290 4.66 -11.74 -12.75
C ILE A 290 6.01 -11.02 -12.76
N VAL A 291 6.01 -9.78 -12.29
CA VAL A 291 7.23 -9.00 -12.03
C VAL A 291 7.28 -8.68 -10.56
N GLN A 292 8.41 -8.96 -9.93
CA GLN A 292 8.65 -8.68 -8.52
C GLN A 292 9.59 -7.50 -8.36
N GLY A 293 9.37 -6.67 -7.36
CA GLY A 293 10.24 -5.57 -7.01
C GLY A 293 10.25 -5.32 -5.50
N THR A 294 11.16 -4.45 -5.07
CA THR A 294 11.35 -4.10 -3.67
C THR A 294 11.13 -2.59 -3.50
N GLY A 295 10.25 -2.19 -2.60
CA GLY A 295 10.05 -0.81 -2.19
C GLY A 295 11.21 -0.27 -1.34
N ALA A 296 11.30 1.05 -1.17
CA ALA A 296 12.36 1.70 -0.39
C ALA A 296 12.38 1.25 1.08
N GLY A 297 11.22 0.94 1.66
CA GLY A 297 11.06 0.35 2.99
C GLY A 297 11.30 -1.17 3.04
N LYS A 298 11.90 -1.76 2.01
CA LYS A 298 12.13 -3.21 1.83
C LYS A 298 10.85 -4.03 1.68
N THR A 299 9.75 -3.38 1.34
CA THR A 299 8.47 -4.03 1.05
C THR A 299 8.60 -4.85 -0.23
N ARG A 300 8.26 -6.13 -0.18
CA ARG A 300 8.17 -6.97 -1.38
C ARG A 300 6.85 -6.69 -2.08
N VAL A 301 6.92 -6.57 -3.40
CA VAL A 301 5.77 -6.29 -4.25
C VAL A 301 5.80 -7.23 -5.45
N LYS A 302 4.65 -7.81 -5.78
CA LYS A 302 4.41 -8.53 -7.03
C LYS A 302 3.43 -7.74 -7.88
N LEU A 303 3.73 -7.59 -9.15
CA LEU A 303 2.87 -6.99 -10.16
C LEU A 303 2.53 -8.04 -11.20
N TYR A 304 1.26 -8.19 -11.52
CA TYR A 304 0.74 -9.18 -12.46
C TYR A 304 0.20 -8.46 -13.69
N PHE A 305 0.83 -8.71 -14.82
CA PHE A 305 0.46 -8.10 -16.10
C PHE A 305 -0.22 -9.13 -16.98
N ASP A 306 -1.41 -8.81 -17.49
CA ASP A 306 -2.10 -9.63 -18.48
C ASP A 306 -1.18 -9.86 -19.69
N GLU A 307 -0.98 -11.10 -20.08
CA GLU A 307 -0.02 -11.45 -21.13
C GLU A 307 -0.42 -10.87 -22.48
N LYS A 308 -1.71 -10.84 -22.81
CA LYS A 308 -2.21 -10.37 -24.09
C LYS A 308 -2.20 -8.85 -24.20
N THR A 309 -2.75 -8.18 -23.19
CA THR A 309 -2.93 -6.72 -23.23
C THR A 309 -1.73 -5.95 -22.69
N GLY A 310 -0.91 -6.55 -21.82
CA GLY A 310 0.18 -5.88 -21.10
C GLY A 310 -0.29 -4.98 -19.96
N LEU A 311 -1.58 -4.91 -19.67
CA LEU A 311 -2.11 -4.08 -18.58
C LEU A 311 -1.91 -4.77 -17.23
N LEU A 312 -1.75 -3.97 -16.19
CA LEU A 312 -1.66 -4.44 -14.80
C LEU A 312 -3.04 -4.96 -14.35
N THR A 313 -3.12 -6.22 -13.91
CA THR A 313 -4.35 -6.82 -13.40
C THR A 313 -4.37 -6.92 -11.89
N ARG A 314 -3.19 -7.07 -11.26
CA ARG A 314 -3.07 -7.22 -9.81
C ARG A 314 -1.73 -6.69 -9.32
N GLN A 315 -1.74 -6.10 -8.13
CA GLN A 315 -0.54 -5.96 -7.30
C GLN A 315 -0.75 -6.67 -5.96
N VAL A 316 0.31 -7.26 -5.42
CA VAL A 316 0.33 -7.80 -4.06
C VAL A 316 1.56 -7.27 -3.34
N ARG A 317 1.37 -6.70 -2.16
CA ARG A 317 2.43 -6.23 -1.28
C ARG A 317 2.33 -6.91 0.08
N TYR A 318 3.44 -7.04 0.77
CA TYR A 318 3.53 -7.79 2.02
C TYR A 318 4.05 -6.91 3.14
N ALA A 319 3.28 -6.77 4.21
CA ALA A 319 3.68 -6.10 5.44
C ALA A 319 4.18 -7.11 6.48
N ASP A 320 5.27 -6.77 7.16
CA ASP A 320 5.82 -7.61 8.21
C ASP A 320 5.18 -7.26 9.56
N THR A 321 4.69 -8.27 10.28
CA THR A 321 4.15 -8.13 11.64
C THR A 321 4.91 -9.04 12.61
N PRO A 322 4.81 -8.82 13.94
CA PRO A 322 5.45 -9.70 14.91
C PRO A 322 5.05 -11.17 14.80
N VAL A 323 3.89 -11.48 14.21
CA VAL A 323 3.32 -12.84 14.17
C VAL A 323 3.31 -13.47 12.79
N GLY A 324 3.63 -12.71 11.75
CA GLY A 324 3.65 -13.19 10.36
C GLY A 324 3.62 -12.05 9.37
N MET A 325 3.60 -12.37 8.08
CA MET A 325 3.44 -11.39 7.00
C MET A 325 1.97 -11.31 6.57
N VAL A 326 1.48 -10.10 6.36
CA VAL A 326 0.12 -9.83 5.88
C VAL A 326 0.17 -9.35 4.43
N PRO A 327 -0.55 -10.00 3.51
CA PRO A 327 -0.69 -9.53 2.16
C PRO A 327 -1.75 -8.42 2.07
N THR A 328 -1.51 -7.45 1.19
CA THR A 328 -2.55 -6.58 0.63
C THR A 328 -2.54 -6.77 -0.87
N GLN A 329 -3.68 -7.13 -1.43
CA GLN A 329 -3.89 -7.31 -2.85
C GLN A 329 -4.74 -6.19 -3.40
N VAL A 330 -4.40 -5.67 -4.59
CA VAL A 330 -5.23 -4.72 -5.33
C VAL A 330 -5.41 -5.25 -6.74
N ASP A 331 -6.65 -5.51 -7.11
CA ASP A 331 -7.05 -5.95 -8.44
C ASP A 331 -7.54 -4.75 -9.27
N TYR A 332 -7.16 -4.71 -10.54
CA TYR A 332 -7.49 -3.65 -11.48
C TYR A 332 -8.22 -4.22 -12.69
N ALA A 333 -9.38 -3.67 -13.01
CA ALA A 333 -10.19 -4.10 -14.14
C ALA A 333 -10.87 -2.89 -14.82
N ASP A 334 -11.63 -3.16 -15.89
CA ASP A 334 -12.40 -2.17 -16.63
C ASP A 334 -11.54 -0.95 -17.03
N TYR A 335 -10.44 -1.23 -17.74
CA TYR A 335 -9.58 -0.18 -18.25
C TYR A 335 -10.25 0.59 -19.38
N ARG A 336 -10.41 1.90 -19.20
CA ARG A 336 -10.98 2.80 -20.22
C ARG A 336 -9.98 3.90 -20.58
N GLU A 337 -10.12 4.43 -21.80
CA GLU A 337 -9.25 5.49 -22.28
C GLU A 337 -9.74 6.87 -21.79
N VAL A 338 -8.83 7.61 -21.16
CA VAL A 338 -9.03 8.98 -20.69
C VAL A 338 -7.87 9.83 -21.19
N ALA A 339 -8.11 10.78 -22.09
CA ALA A 339 -7.08 11.60 -22.74
C ALA A 339 -5.91 10.80 -23.36
N GLY A 340 -6.23 9.63 -23.92
CA GLY A 340 -5.25 8.74 -24.56
C GLY A 340 -4.44 7.87 -23.60
N VAL A 341 -4.77 7.87 -22.32
CA VAL A 341 -4.20 7.01 -21.27
C VAL A 341 -5.26 6.04 -20.77
N LYS A 342 -4.92 4.77 -20.61
CA LYS A 342 -5.80 3.76 -20.05
C LYS A 342 -5.69 3.76 -18.53
N LEU A 343 -6.81 4.01 -17.84
CA LEU A 343 -6.93 3.98 -16.40
C LEU A 343 -7.99 2.96 -15.98
N PRO A 344 -7.82 2.25 -14.83
CA PRO A 344 -8.81 1.29 -14.34
C PRO A 344 -10.03 2.01 -13.77
N TYR A 345 -11.23 1.52 -14.08
CA TYR A 345 -12.49 2.00 -13.52
C TYR A 345 -13.04 1.08 -12.43
N HIS A 346 -12.50 -0.12 -12.31
CA HIS A 346 -12.83 -1.06 -11.25
C HIS A 346 -11.57 -1.44 -10.49
N ILE A 347 -11.58 -1.23 -9.17
CA ILE A 347 -10.45 -1.50 -8.28
C ILE A 347 -10.98 -2.25 -7.06
N VAL A 348 -10.44 -3.44 -6.78
CA VAL A 348 -10.77 -4.21 -5.57
C VAL A 348 -9.53 -4.28 -4.70
N ILE A 349 -9.65 -3.83 -3.45
CA ILE A 349 -8.59 -3.89 -2.46
C ILE A 349 -8.96 -4.98 -1.46
N THR A 350 -8.09 -5.99 -1.31
CA THR A 350 -8.28 -7.11 -0.38
C THR A 350 -7.12 -7.17 0.59
N TRP A 351 -7.42 -7.32 1.87
CA TRP A 351 -6.43 -7.53 2.93
C TRP A 351 -6.91 -8.67 3.85
N THR A 352 -6.14 -9.00 4.88
CA THR A 352 -6.32 -10.24 5.67
C THR A 352 -7.70 -10.41 6.32
N ASP A 353 -8.40 -9.33 6.63
CA ASP A 353 -9.69 -9.35 7.33
C ASP A 353 -10.76 -8.47 6.67
N GLY A 354 -10.52 -8.02 5.44
CA GLY A 354 -11.49 -7.19 4.73
C GLY A 354 -11.24 -7.06 3.24
N GLN A 355 -12.23 -6.49 2.57
CA GLN A 355 -12.21 -6.16 1.16
C GLN A 355 -13.03 -4.90 0.91
N SER A 356 -12.62 -4.07 -0.04
CA SER A 356 -13.38 -2.93 -0.56
C SER A 356 -13.37 -2.92 -2.08
N ASP A 357 -14.54 -2.75 -2.68
CA ASP A 357 -14.80 -2.66 -4.12
C ASP A 357 -15.05 -1.20 -4.50
N ILE A 358 -14.28 -0.68 -5.44
CA ILE A 358 -14.35 0.69 -5.94
C ILE A 358 -14.77 0.67 -7.41
N GLN A 359 -15.90 1.26 -7.70
CA GLN A 359 -16.44 1.43 -9.06
C GLN A 359 -16.40 2.91 -9.43
N LEU A 360 -15.46 3.29 -10.32
CA LEU A 360 -15.36 4.66 -10.81
C LEU A 360 -16.35 4.88 -11.96
N THR A 361 -16.98 6.03 -11.99
CA THR A 361 -17.95 6.40 -13.04
C THR A 361 -17.42 7.50 -13.94
N ASP A 362 -16.57 8.39 -13.41
CA ASP A 362 -16.01 9.54 -14.13
C ASP A 362 -14.54 9.72 -13.75
N ILE A 363 -13.67 9.90 -14.75
CA ILE A 363 -12.26 10.29 -14.56
C ILE A 363 -11.97 11.47 -15.49
N GLN A 364 -11.47 12.57 -14.93
CA GLN A 364 -11.10 13.78 -15.65
C GLN A 364 -9.58 13.97 -15.60
N ALA A 365 -8.94 13.87 -16.77
CA ALA A 365 -7.50 14.09 -16.92
C ALA A 365 -7.14 15.57 -16.91
N ASN A 366 -5.95 15.90 -16.41
CA ASN A 366 -5.37 17.23 -16.36
C ASN A 366 -6.27 18.28 -15.65
N ALA A 367 -7.08 17.82 -14.70
CA ALA A 367 -7.94 18.64 -13.89
C ALA A 367 -7.11 19.56 -12.96
N ARG A 368 -7.57 20.79 -12.77
CA ARG A 368 -6.99 21.67 -11.74
C ARG A 368 -7.41 21.16 -10.36
N ILE A 369 -6.44 20.76 -9.55
CA ILE A 369 -6.65 20.25 -8.19
C ILE A 369 -6.07 21.24 -7.19
N ASP A 370 -6.86 21.60 -6.17
CA ASP A 370 -6.37 22.41 -5.06
C ASP A 370 -5.29 21.64 -4.30
N ALA A 371 -4.16 22.29 -4.02
CA ALA A 371 -3.06 21.70 -3.28
C ALA A 371 -3.48 21.23 -1.86
N ALA A 372 -4.48 21.87 -1.27
CA ALA A 372 -5.05 21.47 0.01
C ALA A 372 -5.60 20.02 0.02
N LYS A 373 -5.96 19.47 -1.14
CA LYS A 373 -6.39 18.07 -1.26
C LYS A 373 -5.30 17.08 -0.91
N PHE A 374 -4.04 17.46 -1.03
CA PHE A 374 -2.87 16.61 -0.72
C PHE A 374 -2.21 16.97 0.62
N ALA A 375 -2.75 17.95 1.35
CA ALA A 375 -2.22 18.31 2.66
C ALA A 375 -2.60 17.26 3.72
N LYS A 376 -1.83 17.23 4.81
CA LYS A 376 -2.15 16.40 5.99
C LYS A 376 -3.61 16.66 6.41
N PRO A 377 -4.47 15.64 6.45
CA PRO A 377 -5.87 15.82 6.82
C PRO A 377 -6.00 16.11 8.33
N ALA A 378 -7.12 16.73 8.71
CA ALA A 378 -7.53 16.74 10.10
C ALA A 378 -7.90 15.31 10.55
N PRO A 379 -7.85 15.01 11.87
CA PRO A 379 -8.40 13.76 12.39
C PRO A 379 -9.86 13.58 11.93
N ALA A 380 -10.24 12.37 11.57
CA ALA A 380 -11.61 12.09 11.17
C ALA A 380 -12.59 12.46 12.29
N ALA A 381 -13.69 13.10 11.93
CA ALA A 381 -14.71 13.55 12.85
C ALA A 381 -16.10 13.05 12.42
N VAL A 382 -16.92 12.75 13.41
CA VAL A 382 -18.33 12.37 13.17
C VAL A 382 -19.06 13.55 12.54
N ARG A 383 -19.78 13.28 11.46
CA ARG A 383 -20.60 14.29 10.78
C ARG A 383 -21.75 14.72 11.70
N PRO A 384 -21.93 16.02 11.94
CA PRO A 384 -23.11 16.50 12.68
C PRO A 384 -24.38 15.97 12.02
N GLN A 385 -25.25 15.33 12.78
CA GLN A 385 -26.56 14.94 12.29
C GLN A 385 -27.37 16.21 12.06
N SER A 386 -27.84 16.41 10.84
CA SER A 386 -28.84 17.46 10.55
C SER A 386 -30.12 17.16 11.35
N LYS A 387 -30.48 18.06 12.27
CA LYS A 387 -31.73 17.99 13.02
C LYS A 387 -32.93 18.07 12.07
#